data_a7b13f76dc4486641cda299f2e937937
#
_entry.id   a7b13f76dc4486641cda299f2e937937
#
_cell.length_a   1.000
_cell.length_b   1.000
_cell.length_c   1.000
_cell.angle_alpha   90.00
_cell.angle_beta   90.00
_cell.angle_gamma   90.00
#
_symmetry.space_group_name_H-M   'P 1'
#
loop_
_entity.id
_entity.type
_entity.pdbx_description
1 polymer ?
#
loop_
_entity_poly.entity_id
_entity_poly.type
_entity_poly.pdbx_seq_one_letter_code
_entity_poly.pdbx_strand_id
1 'polypeptide(L)'
;MSTGFLSPRQPWQGRRVVLGVTGSIAAYKAIAIARSLTSLGAAVDTVLTDGARQFVSAISFEGVTGRDSATELFSVDKSALHISLGVEADVVCVAPATADFIARSSQGRANDLLSTTLLATKAPIVICPAMNTNMYTHPQTQRNLKYLSENLSYTVAGPAKGALAYGESEGMGRMLEPDEIIEEIGKALVGSSPLKDKVVLVTAGPTQESIDPVRFISNRSSGRMGFSIAQAAHRLGASVRLVTGPVALPDPYGVDTIRVNSAHEMHVSVSEWLPQADVSIFGAAVSDYGFENIATNKMKRSEKKGPFILDLMENPDIALETKNERKAKSITVGFALETESLLGNARDKLERKQFDFIVANRADEEDAGFDSENNRVTLLFPDGRCEEVPLMSKHLVSEIIMGHILELLKDRP
;
A
#
# COMPACT_ATOMS: atom_id res chain seq x y z
N MET A 1 32.60 -10.97 -7.50
CA MET A 1 31.90 -9.72 -7.77
C MET A 1 30.80 -9.61 -6.73
N SER A 2 30.71 -8.52 -6.01
CA SER A 2 29.72 -8.36 -4.93
C SER A 2 28.31 -8.45 -5.54
N THR A 3 27.56 -9.49 -5.21
CA THR A 3 26.16 -9.68 -5.55
C THR A 3 25.31 -8.78 -4.64
N GLY A 4 25.47 -7.47 -4.75
CA GLY A 4 24.68 -6.51 -3.99
C GLY A 4 23.34 -6.32 -4.67
N PHE A 5 22.25 -6.50 -3.94
CA PHE A 5 20.91 -6.05 -4.34
C PHE A 5 20.68 -4.60 -3.90
N LEU A 6 19.73 -3.91 -4.54
CA LEU A 6 19.33 -2.58 -4.10
C LEU A 6 18.77 -2.63 -2.66
N SER A 7 19.20 -1.70 -1.82
CA SER A 7 18.61 -1.57 -0.49
C SER A 7 17.13 -1.19 -0.61
N PRO A 8 16.21 -1.87 0.11
CA PRO A 8 14.80 -1.54 0.07
C PRO A 8 14.59 -0.13 0.61
N ARG A 9 13.69 0.62 -0.01
CA ARG A 9 13.24 1.89 0.53
C ARG A 9 12.37 1.62 1.75
N GLN A 10 12.75 2.21 2.86
CA GLN A 10 12.00 2.10 4.12
C GLN A 10 11.68 3.53 4.58
N PRO A 11 10.60 4.13 4.07
CA PRO A 11 10.34 5.55 4.30
C PRO A 11 10.24 5.91 5.78
N TRP A 12 9.84 4.97 6.63
CA TRP A 12 9.71 5.19 8.08
C TRP A 12 10.99 4.89 8.88
N GLN A 13 11.88 4.04 8.36
CA GLN A 13 13.08 3.57 9.08
C GLN A 13 14.00 4.73 9.46
N GLY A 14 14.24 4.88 10.76
CA GLY A 14 15.11 5.94 11.30
C GLY A 14 14.52 7.35 11.20
N ARG A 15 13.26 7.50 10.75
CA ARG A 15 12.59 8.78 10.62
C ARG A 15 11.95 9.21 11.94
N ARG A 16 11.94 10.51 12.18
CA ARG A 16 11.28 11.11 13.33
C ARG A 16 9.89 11.61 12.95
N VAL A 17 8.87 10.98 13.54
CA VAL A 17 7.46 11.29 13.31
C VAL A 17 6.89 11.97 14.54
N VAL A 18 6.38 13.19 14.41
CA VAL A 18 5.59 13.81 15.46
C VAL A 18 4.12 13.48 15.23
N LEU A 19 3.52 12.72 16.16
CA LEU A 19 2.11 12.35 16.13
C LEU A 19 1.32 13.22 17.09
N GLY A 20 0.61 14.19 16.56
CA GLY A 20 -0.32 15.04 17.30
C GLY A 20 -1.69 14.39 17.43
N VAL A 21 -2.23 14.39 18.66
CA VAL A 21 -3.54 13.79 18.95
C VAL A 21 -4.46 14.86 19.52
N THR A 22 -5.65 15.05 18.92
CA THR A 22 -6.63 16.02 19.38
C THR A 22 -7.89 15.36 19.93
N GLY A 23 -8.78 16.14 20.55
CA GLY A 23 -9.93 15.68 21.32
C GLY A 23 -11.08 15.12 20.49
N SER A 24 -10.97 13.92 19.97
CA SER A 24 -11.99 13.17 19.26
C SER A 24 -12.10 11.75 19.81
N ILE A 25 -13.28 11.16 19.70
CA ILE A 25 -13.47 9.73 20.00
C ILE A 25 -12.48 8.84 19.22
N ALA A 26 -12.08 9.25 18.01
CA ALA A 26 -11.11 8.52 17.19
C ALA A 26 -9.67 8.53 17.76
N ALA A 27 -9.39 9.22 18.85
CA ALA A 27 -8.06 9.28 19.48
C ALA A 27 -7.52 7.89 19.86
N TYR A 28 -8.37 6.90 20.16
CA TYR A 28 -7.92 5.53 20.44
C TYR A 28 -7.15 4.90 19.26
N LYS A 29 -7.45 5.26 18.01
CA LYS A 29 -6.74 4.76 16.82
C LYS A 29 -5.31 5.30 16.74
N ALA A 30 -5.03 6.46 17.34
CA ALA A 30 -3.69 7.04 17.35
C ALA A 30 -2.66 6.16 18.09
N ILE A 31 -3.09 5.34 19.06
CA ILE A 31 -2.23 4.38 19.75
C ILE A 31 -1.77 3.28 18.78
N ALA A 32 -2.68 2.79 17.91
CA ALA A 32 -2.34 1.81 16.89
C ALA A 32 -1.38 2.41 15.84
N ILE A 33 -1.62 3.65 15.41
CA ILE A 33 -0.73 4.39 14.50
C ILE A 33 0.68 4.49 15.10
N ALA A 34 0.78 4.94 16.35
CA ALA A 34 2.06 5.07 17.05
C ALA A 34 2.81 3.74 17.14
N ARG A 35 2.11 2.66 17.52
CA ARG A 35 2.68 1.30 17.60
C ARG A 35 3.20 0.82 16.24
N SER A 36 2.40 0.96 15.20
CA SER A 36 2.78 0.48 13.86
C SER A 36 3.97 1.26 13.29
N LEU A 37 4.00 2.60 13.43
CA LEU A 37 5.14 3.41 13.03
C LEU A 37 6.42 3.03 13.78
N THR A 38 6.32 2.77 15.09
CA THR A 38 7.47 2.30 15.89
C THR A 38 7.95 0.93 15.40
N SER A 39 7.02 0.01 15.07
CA SER A 39 7.35 -1.31 14.52
C SER A 39 8.01 -1.22 13.13
N LEU A 40 7.70 -0.18 12.37
CA LEU A 40 8.34 0.13 11.08
C LEU A 40 9.69 0.85 11.23
N GLY A 41 10.15 1.06 12.47
CA GLY A 41 11.46 1.64 12.77
C GLY A 41 11.49 3.17 12.84
N ALA A 42 10.34 3.84 12.93
CA ALA A 42 10.27 5.28 13.16
C ALA A 42 10.47 5.63 14.65
N ALA A 43 11.08 6.77 14.92
CA ALA A 43 11.06 7.41 16.23
C ALA A 43 9.80 8.27 16.35
N VAL A 44 8.83 7.85 17.18
CA VAL A 44 7.53 8.52 17.28
C VAL A 44 7.46 9.35 18.54
N ASP A 45 7.43 10.68 18.38
CA ASP A 45 7.16 11.63 19.45
C ASP A 45 5.66 11.97 19.46
N THR A 46 5.00 11.74 20.57
CA THR A 46 3.55 11.97 20.68
C THR A 46 3.25 13.28 21.41
N VAL A 47 2.32 14.06 20.87
CA VAL A 47 1.86 15.33 21.45
C VAL A 47 0.35 15.27 21.63
N LEU A 48 -0.12 15.29 22.89
CA LEU A 48 -1.53 15.22 23.23
C LEU A 48 -2.05 16.59 23.65
N THR A 49 -3.11 17.06 22.98
CA THR A 49 -3.85 18.24 23.44
C THR A 49 -4.66 17.91 24.71
N ASP A 50 -5.07 18.94 25.47
CA ASP A 50 -5.95 18.75 26.65
C ASP A 50 -7.24 17.99 26.27
N GLY A 51 -7.80 18.27 25.09
CA GLY A 51 -8.96 17.54 24.59
C GLY A 51 -8.66 16.06 24.34
N ALA A 52 -7.47 15.71 23.85
CA ALA A 52 -7.07 14.32 23.62
C ALA A 52 -6.97 13.53 24.92
N ARG A 53 -6.47 14.16 25.98
CA ARG A 53 -6.32 13.56 27.32
C ARG A 53 -7.64 13.15 27.98
N GLN A 54 -8.77 13.63 27.47
CA GLN A 54 -10.11 13.18 27.90
C GLN A 54 -10.50 11.82 27.30
N PHE A 55 -9.83 11.38 26.23
CA PHE A 55 -10.12 10.13 25.53
C PHE A 55 -9.03 9.08 25.68
N VAL A 56 -7.77 9.51 25.77
CA VAL A 56 -6.59 8.62 25.82
C VAL A 56 -5.57 9.13 26.83
N SER A 57 -4.74 8.22 27.35
CA SER A 57 -3.70 8.56 28.32
C SER A 57 -2.31 8.61 27.69
N ALA A 58 -1.45 9.52 28.14
CA ALA A 58 -0.04 9.62 27.75
C ALA A 58 0.70 8.28 27.91
N ILE A 59 0.48 7.59 29.02
CA ILE A 59 1.12 6.30 29.31
C ILE A 59 0.82 5.21 28.25
N SER A 60 -0.33 5.30 27.55
CA SER A 60 -0.66 4.36 26.47
C SER A 60 0.27 4.53 25.28
N PHE A 61 0.68 5.76 24.98
CA PHE A 61 1.64 6.06 23.91
C PHE A 61 3.07 5.74 24.34
N GLU A 62 3.46 6.10 25.56
CA GLU A 62 4.77 5.75 26.11
C GLU A 62 5.03 4.24 26.07
N GLY A 63 4.00 3.44 26.42
CA GLY A 63 4.08 1.99 26.41
C GLY A 63 4.28 1.37 25.01
N VAL A 64 3.89 2.07 23.94
CA VAL A 64 4.04 1.55 22.55
C VAL A 64 5.18 2.19 21.78
N THR A 65 5.64 3.39 22.16
CA THR A 65 6.72 4.11 21.49
C THR A 65 8.06 4.02 22.23
N GLY A 66 8.02 3.71 23.54
CA GLY A 66 9.20 3.79 24.42
C GLY A 66 9.70 5.22 24.64
N ARG A 67 8.88 6.23 24.36
CA ARG A 67 9.22 7.66 24.44
C ARG A 67 8.17 8.42 25.22
N ASP A 68 8.59 9.46 25.96
CA ASP A 68 7.68 10.33 26.72
C ASP A 68 6.68 11.02 25.80
N SER A 69 5.43 11.07 26.23
CA SER A 69 4.37 11.83 25.55
C SER A 69 4.35 13.27 26.05
N ALA A 70 4.36 14.23 25.14
CA ALA A 70 4.31 15.64 25.48
C ALA A 70 2.87 16.15 25.56
N THR A 71 2.56 16.92 26.63
CA THR A 71 1.20 17.41 26.89
C THR A 71 1.13 18.92 27.12
N GLU A 72 2.24 19.56 27.46
CA GLU A 72 2.27 20.95 27.91
C GLU A 72 3.24 21.78 27.07
N LEU A 73 2.83 23.00 26.74
CA LEU A 73 3.67 23.97 26.03
C LEU A 73 4.78 24.52 26.91
N PHE A 74 4.47 24.72 28.18
CA PHE A 74 5.39 25.29 29.16
C PHE A 74 5.76 24.26 30.23
N SER A 75 7.03 23.90 30.27
CA SER A 75 7.62 23.05 31.31
C SER A 75 9.00 23.58 31.65
N VAL A 76 9.36 23.52 32.92
CA VAL A 76 10.64 24.06 33.44
C VAL A 76 11.84 23.43 32.74
N ASP A 77 11.77 22.13 32.45
CA ASP A 77 12.88 21.37 31.86
C ASP A 77 12.82 21.28 30.32
N LYS A 78 11.73 21.74 29.69
CA LYS A 78 11.46 21.57 28.23
C LYS A 78 10.94 22.88 27.60
N SER A 79 11.52 24.03 27.95
CA SER A 79 11.06 25.36 27.51
C SER A 79 11.06 25.57 26.00
N ALA A 80 11.90 24.84 25.26
CA ALA A 80 12.00 24.88 23.77
C ALA A 80 11.47 23.62 23.07
N LEU A 81 10.63 22.83 23.74
CA LEU A 81 10.17 21.53 23.22
C LEU A 81 9.48 21.64 21.85
N HIS A 82 8.64 22.66 21.63
CA HIS A 82 7.97 22.90 20.35
C HIS A 82 8.96 23.15 19.21
N ILE A 83 10.11 23.77 19.50
CA ILE A 83 11.16 24.00 18.51
C ILE A 83 11.84 22.69 18.16
N SER A 84 12.27 21.89 19.15
CA SER A 84 12.94 20.60 18.88
C SER A 84 11.99 19.62 18.16
N LEU A 85 10.73 19.53 18.59
CA LEU A 85 9.73 18.71 17.89
C LEU A 85 9.50 19.17 16.45
N GLY A 86 9.41 20.49 16.22
CA GLY A 86 9.15 21.02 14.89
C GLY A 86 10.35 20.93 13.95
N VAL A 87 11.56 21.21 14.44
CA VAL A 87 12.78 21.26 13.61
C VAL A 87 13.33 19.88 13.31
N GLU A 88 13.23 18.95 14.28
CA GLU A 88 13.80 17.60 14.13
C GLU A 88 12.80 16.59 13.51
N ALA A 89 11.55 16.97 13.30
CA ALA A 89 10.58 16.14 12.64
C ALA A 89 10.91 15.94 11.16
N ASP A 90 10.83 14.71 10.68
CA ASP A 90 10.78 14.39 9.25
C ASP A 90 9.35 14.53 8.69
N VAL A 91 8.34 14.34 9.53
CA VAL A 91 6.92 14.55 9.24
C VAL A 91 6.14 14.82 10.53
N VAL A 92 5.12 15.67 10.44
CA VAL A 92 4.14 15.87 11.50
C VAL A 92 2.79 15.34 11.06
N CYS A 93 2.19 14.43 11.80
CA CYS A 93 0.86 13.89 11.53
C CYS A 93 -0.08 14.26 12.68
N VAL A 94 -1.23 14.84 12.37
CA VAL A 94 -2.29 15.11 13.36
C VAL A 94 -3.44 14.13 13.14
N ALA A 95 -3.54 13.15 13.98
CA ALA A 95 -4.53 12.07 13.89
C ALA A 95 -5.05 11.66 15.29
N PRO A 96 -6.32 11.95 15.59
CA PRO A 96 -7.31 12.72 14.82
C PRO A 96 -7.06 14.23 14.82
N ALA A 97 -7.59 14.92 13.78
CA ALA A 97 -7.68 16.38 13.73
C ALA A 97 -9.15 16.81 13.83
N THR A 98 -9.51 17.47 14.94
CA THR A 98 -10.86 18.00 15.15
C THR A 98 -11.10 19.27 14.34
N ALA A 99 -12.37 19.63 14.11
CA ALA A 99 -12.76 20.88 13.45
C ALA A 99 -12.16 22.13 14.13
N ASP A 100 -12.10 22.15 15.47
CA ASP A 100 -11.46 23.21 16.24
C ASP A 100 -9.96 23.30 15.94
N PHE A 101 -9.25 22.17 15.97
CA PHE A 101 -7.82 22.16 15.68
C PHE A 101 -7.52 22.59 14.24
N ILE A 102 -8.31 22.13 13.26
CA ILE A 102 -8.21 22.53 11.85
C ILE A 102 -8.43 24.05 11.70
N ALA A 103 -9.43 24.62 12.40
CA ALA A 103 -9.69 26.04 12.38
C ALA A 103 -8.54 26.85 12.99
N ARG A 104 -7.99 26.42 14.13
CA ARG A 104 -6.84 27.08 14.77
C ARG A 104 -5.60 27.03 13.88
N SER A 105 -5.31 25.85 13.31
CA SER A 105 -4.17 25.67 12.39
C SER A 105 -4.27 26.56 11.16
N SER A 106 -5.47 26.68 10.56
CA SER A 106 -5.69 27.53 9.38
C SER A 106 -5.50 29.03 9.66
N GLN A 107 -5.63 29.44 10.93
CA GLN A 107 -5.44 30.82 11.38
C GLN A 107 -4.03 31.09 11.94
N GLY A 108 -3.16 30.09 11.99
CA GLY A 108 -1.82 30.23 12.59
C GLY A 108 -1.83 30.45 14.11
N ARG A 109 -2.85 29.96 14.81
CA ARG A 109 -2.90 30.09 16.29
C ARG A 109 -2.01 29.07 16.96
N ALA A 110 -1.23 29.53 17.94
CA ALA A 110 -0.21 28.75 18.68
C ALA A 110 -0.51 28.81 20.18
N ASN A 111 -1.64 28.27 20.61
CA ASN A 111 -2.08 28.33 22.00
C ASN A 111 -1.90 27.01 22.78
N ASP A 112 -1.38 25.98 22.14
CA ASP A 112 -0.96 24.73 22.76
C ASP A 112 0.35 24.23 22.12
N LEU A 113 0.95 23.18 22.70
CA LEU A 113 2.22 22.62 22.21
C LEU A 113 2.12 22.16 20.76
N LEU A 114 1.03 21.46 20.39
CA LEU A 114 0.86 20.91 19.06
C LEU A 114 0.74 22.01 17.99
N SER A 115 -0.13 22.99 18.22
CA SER A 115 -0.31 24.11 17.27
C SER A 115 0.95 24.98 17.16
N THR A 116 1.71 25.13 18.25
CA THR A 116 3.00 25.83 18.21
C THR A 116 4.05 25.03 17.44
N THR A 117 4.08 23.71 17.57
CA THR A 117 4.97 22.81 16.81
C THR A 117 4.69 22.90 15.30
N LEU A 118 3.40 22.99 14.89
CA LEU A 118 3.05 23.15 13.47
C LEU A 118 3.61 24.45 12.85
N LEU A 119 3.71 25.52 13.62
CA LEU A 119 4.31 26.77 13.14
C LEU A 119 5.83 26.72 13.13
N ALA A 120 6.44 25.87 13.94
CA ALA A 120 7.89 25.75 14.08
C ALA A 120 8.51 24.78 13.06
N THR A 121 7.70 23.93 12.40
CA THR A 121 8.21 22.89 11.50
C THR A 121 8.30 23.32 10.05
N LYS A 122 9.29 22.77 9.34
CA LYS A 122 9.37 22.76 7.88
C LYS A 122 9.09 21.38 7.28
N ALA A 123 8.87 20.38 8.14
CA ALA A 123 8.51 19.04 7.70
C ALA A 123 7.11 19.02 7.06
N PRO A 124 6.84 18.06 6.17
CA PRO A 124 5.48 17.83 5.67
C PRO A 124 4.49 17.62 6.82
N ILE A 125 3.28 18.15 6.67
CA ILE A 125 2.22 18.01 7.66
C ILE A 125 1.06 17.24 7.06
N VAL A 126 0.64 16.16 7.75
CA VAL A 126 -0.51 15.34 7.41
C VAL A 126 -1.62 15.59 8.43
N ILE A 127 -2.79 16.00 7.97
CA ILE A 127 -3.97 16.27 8.81
C ILE A 127 -5.03 15.20 8.54
N CYS A 128 -5.45 14.46 9.57
CA CYS A 128 -6.45 13.40 9.48
C CYS A 128 -7.77 13.84 10.13
N PRO A 129 -8.72 14.43 9.39
CA PRO A 129 -9.97 14.93 9.94
C PRO A 129 -10.80 13.83 10.60
N ALA A 130 -11.39 14.15 11.78
CA ALA A 130 -12.28 13.25 12.50
C ALA A 130 -13.37 14.06 13.20
N MET A 131 -14.61 13.98 12.69
CA MET A 131 -15.75 14.73 13.20
C MET A 131 -17.07 14.19 12.67
N ASN A 132 -18.19 14.67 13.21
CA ASN A 132 -19.51 14.41 12.67
C ASN A 132 -19.66 14.91 11.23
N THR A 133 -20.52 14.28 10.43
CA THR A 133 -20.76 14.65 9.02
C THR A 133 -21.15 16.12 8.84
N ASN A 134 -22.06 16.65 9.67
CA ASN A 134 -22.50 18.03 9.57
C ASN A 134 -21.36 19.02 9.88
N MET A 135 -20.49 18.66 10.83
CA MET A 135 -19.29 19.45 11.12
C MET A 135 -18.30 19.41 9.95
N TYR A 136 -18.13 18.23 9.33
CA TYR A 136 -17.25 18.10 8.17
C TYR A 136 -17.75 18.88 6.96
N THR A 137 -19.04 18.75 6.63
CA THR A 137 -19.65 19.46 5.48
C THR A 137 -19.91 20.94 5.73
N HIS A 138 -19.73 21.41 6.97
CA HIS A 138 -19.91 22.81 7.30
C HIS A 138 -19.01 23.72 6.45
N PRO A 139 -19.53 24.79 5.81
CA PRO A 139 -18.74 25.63 4.89
C PRO A 139 -17.44 26.16 5.50
N GLN A 140 -17.46 26.49 6.81
CA GLN A 140 -16.26 26.98 7.47
C GLN A 140 -15.19 25.89 7.62
N THR A 141 -15.58 24.64 7.92
CA THR A 141 -14.65 23.51 8.00
C THR A 141 -14.02 23.23 6.63
N GLN A 142 -14.85 23.20 5.57
CA GLN A 142 -14.37 23.00 4.20
C GLN A 142 -13.42 24.13 3.76
N ARG A 143 -13.73 25.37 4.09
CA ARG A 143 -12.85 26.52 3.83
C ARG A 143 -11.50 26.38 4.54
N ASN A 144 -11.51 25.97 5.80
CA ASN A 144 -10.28 25.79 6.59
C ASN A 144 -9.41 24.65 6.01
N LEU A 145 -10.01 23.50 5.69
CA LEU A 145 -9.31 22.38 5.06
C LEU A 145 -8.71 22.78 3.71
N LYS A 146 -9.48 23.47 2.88
CA LYS A 146 -9.00 23.99 1.59
C LYS A 146 -7.83 24.95 1.78
N TYR A 147 -7.89 25.84 2.76
CA TYR A 147 -6.80 26.77 3.06
C TYR A 147 -5.53 26.03 3.50
N LEU A 148 -5.66 25.02 4.37
CA LEU A 148 -4.52 24.20 4.79
C LEU A 148 -3.84 23.49 3.61
N SER A 149 -4.62 22.95 2.69
CA SER A 149 -4.07 22.20 1.54
C SER A 149 -3.49 23.10 0.46
N GLU A 150 -4.21 24.14 0.06
CA GLU A 150 -3.83 24.98 -1.10
C GLU A 150 -2.83 26.08 -0.76
N ASN A 151 -2.88 26.63 0.47
CA ASN A 151 -2.05 27.77 0.85
C ASN A 151 -0.87 27.36 1.78
N LEU A 152 -1.03 26.31 2.59
CA LEU A 152 -0.01 25.85 3.52
C LEU A 152 0.63 24.50 3.10
N SER A 153 0.18 23.92 2.00
CA SER A 153 0.69 22.65 1.47
C SER A 153 0.56 21.47 2.46
N TYR A 154 -0.43 21.51 3.35
CA TYR A 154 -0.72 20.40 4.25
C TYR A 154 -1.44 19.29 3.46
N THR A 155 -1.07 18.06 3.70
CA THR A 155 -1.80 16.90 3.18
C THR A 155 -3.02 16.64 4.04
N VAL A 156 -4.21 16.69 3.45
CA VAL A 156 -5.46 16.30 4.12
C VAL A 156 -5.75 14.85 3.78
N ALA A 157 -5.58 13.97 4.75
CA ALA A 157 -5.76 12.52 4.63
C ALA A 157 -7.16 12.12 5.11
N GLY A 158 -8.05 11.79 4.20
CA GLY A 158 -9.45 11.52 4.47
C GLY A 158 -10.32 12.78 4.57
N PRO A 159 -11.47 12.72 5.30
CA PRO A 159 -11.99 11.58 6.04
C PRO A 159 -12.60 10.51 5.13
N ALA A 160 -12.79 9.31 5.70
CA ALA A 160 -13.53 8.25 5.07
C ALA A 160 -15.04 8.38 5.30
N LYS A 161 -15.82 7.67 4.47
CA LYS A 161 -17.24 7.39 4.72
C LYS A 161 -17.36 6.15 5.59
N GLY A 162 -18.25 6.17 6.59
CA GLY A 162 -18.51 5.01 7.42
C GLY A 162 -19.27 5.34 8.69
N ALA A 163 -19.34 4.37 9.60
CA ALA A 163 -19.97 4.52 10.90
C ALA A 163 -19.24 5.57 11.74
N LEU A 164 -19.99 6.47 12.31
CA LEU A 164 -19.53 7.54 13.19
C LEU A 164 -19.77 7.18 14.68
N ALA A 165 -19.99 8.17 15.55
CA ALA A 165 -20.25 7.91 16.95
C ALA A 165 -21.64 7.26 17.19
N TYR A 166 -21.84 6.69 18.38
CA TYR A 166 -23.12 6.10 18.75
C TYR A 166 -24.28 7.07 18.55
N GLY A 167 -25.34 6.60 17.91
CA GLY A 167 -26.51 7.41 17.60
C GLY A 167 -26.39 8.25 16.31
N GLU A 168 -25.27 8.21 15.61
CA GLU A 168 -25.09 8.83 14.31
C GLU A 168 -25.23 7.82 13.17
N SER A 169 -25.75 8.26 12.02
CA SER A 169 -25.79 7.45 10.80
C SER A 169 -24.40 7.39 10.15
N GLU A 170 -24.22 6.45 9.22
CA GLU A 170 -23.03 6.44 8.36
C GLU A 170 -22.93 7.75 7.56
N GLY A 171 -21.72 8.28 7.46
CA GLY A 171 -21.47 9.51 6.73
C GLY A 171 -20.00 9.83 6.55
N MET A 172 -19.74 10.99 5.93
CA MET A 172 -18.38 11.54 5.80
C MET A 172 -17.95 12.18 7.13
N GLY A 173 -16.72 11.92 7.55
CA GLY A 173 -16.18 12.48 8.79
C GLY A 173 -15.42 11.47 9.65
N ARG A 174 -15.51 10.18 9.31
CA ARG A 174 -14.75 9.11 9.96
C ARG A 174 -13.26 9.25 9.63
N MET A 175 -12.41 9.28 10.66
CA MET A 175 -10.97 9.22 10.46
C MET A 175 -10.59 7.95 9.70
N LEU A 176 -9.64 8.05 8.79
CA LEU A 176 -9.03 6.91 8.11
C LEU A 176 -8.60 5.83 9.11
N GLU A 177 -8.46 4.61 8.64
CA GLU A 177 -7.91 3.54 9.46
C GLU A 177 -6.39 3.73 9.68
N PRO A 178 -5.83 3.18 10.76
CA PRO A 178 -4.41 3.34 11.08
C PRO A 178 -3.48 3.02 9.92
N ASP A 179 -3.73 1.93 9.19
CA ASP A 179 -2.88 1.49 8.08
C ASP A 179 -2.92 2.49 6.91
N GLU A 180 -4.08 3.08 6.63
CA GLU A 180 -4.25 4.12 5.60
C GLU A 180 -3.46 5.40 5.97
N ILE A 181 -3.48 5.79 7.26
CA ILE A 181 -2.74 6.96 7.75
C ILE A 181 -1.23 6.72 7.69
N ILE A 182 -0.78 5.49 7.99
CA ILE A 182 0.64 5.11 7.87
C ILE A 182 1.11 5.24 6.42
N GLU A 183 0.29 4.87 5.45
CA GLU A 183 0.61 5.06 4.04
C GLU A 183 0.72 6.54 3.65
N GLU A 184 -0.17 7.40 4.14
CA GLU A 184 -0.09 8.84 3.90
C GLU A 184 1.16 9.47 4.56
N ILE A 185 1.53 9.02 5.75
CA ILE A 185 2.80 9.41 6.40
C ILE A 185 3.98 8.94 5.55
N GLY A 186 3.97 7.68 5.07
CA GLY A 186 5.01 7.13 4.21
C GLY A 186 5.18 7.92 2.91
N LYS A 187 4.07 8.30 2.28
CA LYS A 187 4.03 9.15 1.08
C LYS A 187 4.62 10.55 1.35
N ALA A 188 4.28 11.16 2.47
CA ALA A 188 4.84 12.43 2.89
C ALA A 188 6.36 12.35 3.15
N LEU A 189 6.85 11.25 3.74
CA LEU A 189 8.26 11.00 3.99
C LEU A 189 9.08 10.73 2.71
N VAL A 190 8.47 10.16 1.67
CA VAL A 190 9.11 10.02 0.35
C VAL A 190 9.39 11.40 -0.26
N GLY A 191 8.56 12.40 0.04
CA GLY A 191 8.72 13.80 -0.31
C GLY A 191 8.58 14.10 -1.81
N SER A 192 9.46 13.55 -2.66
CA SER A 192 9.27 13.55 -4.10
C SER A 192 8.33 12.41 -4.49
N SER A 193 7.39 12.67 -5.39
CA SER A 193 6.54 11.63 -5.97
C SER A 193 7.19 11.16 -7.29
N PRO A 194 8.15 10.23 -7.25
CA PRO A 194 8.95 9.87 -8.44
C PRO A 194 8.12 9.21 -9.55
N LEU A 195 6.93 8.71 -9.19
CA LEU A 195 5.94 8.16 -10.13
C LEU A 195 4.72 9.08 -10.32
N LYS A 196 4.85 10.37 -10.00
CA LYS A 196 3.80 11.34 -10.30
C LYS A 196 3.45 11.31 -11.79
N ASP A 197 2.16 11.33 -12.09
CA ASP A 197 1.62 11.27 -13.45
C ASP A 197 1.94 9.98 -14.23
N LYS A 198 2.45 8.93 -13.53
CA LYS A 198 2.67 7.60 -14.08
C LYS A 198 1.53 6.65 -13.73
N VAL A 199 1.16 5.80 -14.68
CA VAL A 199 0.18 4.73 -14.50
C VAL A 199 0.93 3.41 -14.29
N VAL A 200 0.63 2.73 -13.18
CA VAL A 200 1.19 1.41 -12.85
C VAL A 200 0.07 0.38 -12.85
N LEU A 201 0.18 -0.61 -13.72
CA LEU A 201 -0.72 -1.77 -13.81
C LEU A 201 -0.08 -2.95 -13.08
N VAL A 202 -0.80 -3.55 -12.13
CA VAL A 202 -0.34 -4.73 -11.39
C VAL A 202 -1.39 -5.82 -11.52
N THR A 203 -0.98 -7.04 -11.84
CA THR A 203 -1.85 -8.22 -11.71
C THR A 203 -1.48 -9.00 -10.44
N ALA A 204 -2.48 -9.51 -9.71
CA ALA A 204 -2.29 -10.21 -8.45
C ALA A 204 -3.30 -11.34 -8.22
N GLY A 205 -3.02 -12.16 -7.20
CA GLY A 205 -3.91 -13.25 -6.81
C GLY A 205 -3.94 -14.40 -7.81
N PRO A 206 -4.72 -15.44 -7.52
CA PRO A 206 -4.95 -16.55 -8.44
C PRO A 206 -6.12 -16.25 -9.37
N THR A 207 -6.20 -16.95 -10.51
CA THR A 207 -7.47 -17.09 -11.23
C THR A 207 -8.19 -18.37 -10.79
N GLN A 208 -9.50 -18.39 -10.96
CA GLN A 208 -10.36 -19.53 -10.67
C GLN A 208 -11.12 -19.92 -11.92
N GLU A 209 -10.87 -21.14 -12.41
CA GLU A 209 -11.52 -21.66 -13.61
C GLU A 209 -12.68 -22.59 -13.20
N SER A 210 -13.89 -22.12 -13.42
CA SER A 210 -15.09 -22.79 -12.93
C SER A 210 -15.34 -24.09 -13.69
N ILE A 211 -15.56 -25.18 -12.95
CA ILE A 211 -16.06 -26.48 -13.45
C ILE A 211 -17.59 -26.44 -13.50
N ASP A 212 -18.19 -25.95 -12.42
CA ASP A 212 -19.63 -25.77 -12.24
C ASP A 212 -19.86 -24.58 -11.27
N PRO A 213 -21.09 -24.19 -10.94
CA PRO A 213 -21.35 -23.06 -10.01
C PRO A 213 -20.77 -23.21 -8.60
N VAL A 214 -20.18 -24.36 -8.26
CA VAL A 214 -19.69 -24.68 -6.91
C VAL A 214 -18.20 -25.02 -6.87
N ARG A 215 -17.64 -25.55 -7.96
CA ARG A 215 -16.28 -26.07 -8.01
C ARG A 215 -15.47 -25.35 -9.07
N PHE A 216 -14.19 -25.15 -8.77
CA PHE A 216 -13.21 -24.52 -9.68
C PHE A 216 -11.83 -25.14 -9.48
N ILE A 217 -10.96 -24.91 -10.46
CA ILE A 217 -9.51 -25.12 -10.36
C ILE A 217 -8.86 -23.77 -10.15
N SER A 218 -7.82 -23.73 -9.31
CA SER A 218 -7.09 -22.50 -9.00
C SER A 218 -5.67 -22.78 -8.50
N ASN A 219 -4.82 -21.79 -8.58
CA ASN A 219 -3.49 -21.78 -7.97
C ASN A 219 -3.54 -21.34 -6.49
N ARG A 220 -2.55 -21.79 -5.70
CA ARG A 220 -2.41 -21.41 -4.29
C ARG A 220 -1.76 -20.04 -4.13
N SER A 221 -2.39 -18.97 -4.55
CA SER A 221 -1.84 -17.63 -4.41
C SER A 221 -2.68 -16.79 -3.45
N SER A 222 -2.03 -16.16 -2.48
CA SER A 222 -2.68 -15.22 -1.56
C SER A 222 -2.79 -13.79 -2.12
N GLY A 223 -2.11 -13.47 -3.23
CA GLY A 223 -2.08 -12.12 -3.81
C GLY A 223 -1.17 -11.11 -3.08
N ARG A 224 -0.66 -11.45 -1.88
CA ARG A 224 0.08 -10.51 -1.01
C ARG A 224 1.22 -9.77 -1.72
N MET A 225 1.97 -10.42 -2.60
CA MET A 225 3.10 -9.77 -3.29
C MET A 225 2.64 -8.65 -4.22
N GLY A 226 1.64 -8.93 -5.07
CA GLY A 226 1.07 -7.91 -5.97
C GLY A 226 0.41 -6.76 -5.22
N PHE A 227 -0.29 -7.04 -4.11
CA PHE A 227 -0.86 -6.02 -3.25
C PHE A 227 0.22 -5.13 -2.61
N SER A 228 1.31 -5.72 -2.13
CA SER A 228 2.46 -4.96 -1.58
C SER A 228 3.12 -4.06 -2.64
N ILE A 229 3.25 -4.56 -3.88
CA ILE A 229 3.80 -3.78 -5.00
C ILE A 229 2.85 -2.61 -5.35
N ALA A 230 1.56 -2.87 -5.45
CA ALA A 230 0.56 -1.84 -5.73
C ALA A 230 0.59 -0.72 -4.67
N GLN A 231 0.72 -1.09 -3.40
CA GLN A 231 0.84 -0.14 -2.29
C GLN A 231 2.15 0.65 -2.36
N ALA A 232 3.28 0.01 -2.67
CA ALA A 232 4.57 0.69 -2.84
C ALA A 232 4.55 1.67 -4.02
N ALA A 233 3.94 1.30 -5.15
CA ALA A 233 3.77 2.17 -6.31
C ALA A 233 2.90 3.39 -5.99
N HIS A 234 1.78 3.18 -5.27
CA HIS A 234 0.92 4.29 -4.83
C HIS A 234 1.67 5.25 -3.90
N ARG A 235 2.45 4.75 -2.95
CA ARG A 235 3.29 5.56 -2.04
C ARG A 235 4.30 6.40 -2.79
N LEU A 236 4.81 5.92 -3.93
CA LEU A 236 5.71 6.65 -4.82
C LEU A 236 4.98 7.67 -5.73
N GLY A 237 3.66 7.80 -5.61
CA GLY A 237 2.83 8.79 -6.29
C GLY A 237 2.19 8.33 -7.60
N ALA A 238 2.25 7.04 -7.93
CA ALA A 238 1.62 6.49 -9.13
C ALA A 238 0.09 6.48 -9.04
N SER A 239 -0.58 6.58 -10.20
CA SER A 239 -1.95 6.10 -10.38
C SER A 239 -1.90 4.59 -10.59
N VAL A 240 -2.39 3.81 -9.63
CA VAL A 240 -2.27 2.35 -9.65
C VAL A 240 -3.58 1.69 -10.02
N ARG A 241 -3.51 0.74 -10.97
CA ARG A 241 -4.57 -0.20 -11.33
C ARG A 241 -4.14 -1.60 -10.89
N LEU A 242 -4.88 -2.19 -9.96
CA LEU A 242 -4.65 -3.54 -9.48
C LEU A 242 -5.74 -4.47 -10.01
N VAL A 243 -5.38 -5.34 -10.96
CA VAL A 243 -6.27 -6.39 -11.46
C VAL A 243 -6.01 -7.66 -10.65
N THR A 244 -6.96 -8.07 -9.82
CA THR A 244 -6.75 -9.19 -8.91
C THR A 244 -7.80 -10.28 -9.06
N GLY A 245 -7.34 -11.53 -9.09
CA GLY A 245 -8.22 -12.68 -8.88
C GLY A 245 -8.71 -12.76 -7.42
N PRO A 246 -9.51 -13.79 -7.08
CA PRO A 246 -10.14 -13.90 -5.78
C PRO A 246 -9.13 -14.08 -4.64
N VAL A 247 -9.08 -13.12 -3.75
CA VAL A 247 -8.26 -13.13 -2.52
C VAL A 247 -9.04 -12.55 -1.34
N ALA A 248 -8.65 -12.92 -0.13
CA ALA A 248 -9.27 -12.42 1.10
C ALA A 248 -8.66 -11.08 1.58
N LEU A 249 -7.74 -10.49 0.81
CA LEU A 249 -7.13 -9.21 1.18
C LEU A 249 -8.10 -8.05 0.94
N PRO A 250 -8.13 -7.04 1.82
CA PRO A 250 -8.82 -5.78 1.55
C PRO A 250 -8.14 -5.04 0.40
N ASP A 251 -8.88 -4.18 -0.28
CA ASP A 251 -8.32 -3.34 -1.33
C ASP A 251 -7.25 -2.41 -0.74
N PRO A 252 -6.08 -2.28 -1.37
CA PRO A 252 -5.03 -1.40 -0.87
C PRO A 252 -5.47 0.07 -0.93
N TYR A 253 -5.10 0.82 0.09
CA TYR A 253 -5.47 2.25 0.18
C TYR A 253 -4.97 3.05 -1.03
N GLY A 254 -5.87 3.82 -1.63
CA GLY A 254 -5.56 4.70 -2.77
C GLY A 254 -5.27 3.99 -4.09
N VAL A 255 -5.50 2.68 -4.16
CA VAL A 255 -5.33 1.83 -5.36
C VAL A 255 -6.69 1.52 -5.97
N ASP A 256 -6.81 1.71 -7.28
CA ASP A 256 -8.01 1.32 -8.01
C ASP A 256 -7.95 -0.19 -8.30
N THR A 257 -8.78 -0.95 -7.57
CA THR A 257 -8.78 -2.40 -7.59
C THR A 257 -9.91 -2.95 -8.45
N ILE A 258 -9.55 -3.73 -9.47
CA ILE A 258 -10.45 -4.42 -10.37
C ILE A 258 -10.42 -5.92 -10.02
N ARG A 259 -11.55 -6.44 -9.53
CA ARG A 259 -11.66 -7.85 -9.15
C ARG A 259 -12.20 -8.67 -10.30
N VAL A 260 -11.50 -9.72 -10.65
CA VAL A 260 -11.81 -10.68 -11.71
C VAL A 260 -11.81 -12.08 -11.14
N ASN A 261 -12.41 -13.05 -11.84
CA ASN A 261 -12.40 -14.45 -11.42
C ASN A 261 -11.51 -15.32 -12.30
N SER A 262 -11.70 -15.29 -13.60
CA SER A 262 -11.02 -16.18 -14.53
C SER A 262 -9.80 -15.56 -15.22
N ALA A 263 -8.98 -16.41 -15.85
CA ALA A 263 -7.88 -15.97 -16.71
C ALA A 263 -8.36 -15.09 -17.86
N HIS A 264 -9.51 -15.43 -18.44
CA HIS A 264 -10.11 -14.64 -19.51
C HIS A 264 -10.53 -13.24 -19.04
N GLU A 265 -11.21 -13.12 -17.87
CA GLU A 265 -11.58 -11.83 -17.31
C GLU A 265 -10.34 -10.97 -16.98
N MET A 266 -9.29 -11.60 -16.46
CA MET A 266 -8.02 -10.91 -16.20
C MET A 266 -7.36 -10.43 -17.50
N HIS A 267 -7.37 -11.26 -18.55
CA HIS A 267 -6.84 -10.88 -19.85
C HIS A 267 -7.56 -9.66 -20.42
N VAL A 268 -8.89 -9.66 -20.42
CA VAL A 268 -9.70 -8.51 -20.88
C VAL A 268 -9.36 -7.25 -20.11
N SER A 269 -9.31 -7.33 -18.77
CA SER A 269 -8.98 -6.18 -17.94
C SER A 269 -7.56 -5.66 -18.14
N VAL A 270 -6.60 -6.56 -18.37
CA VAL A 270 -5.21 -6.17 -18.67
C VAL A 270 -5.13 -5.48 -20.04
N SER A 271 -5.76 -6.03 -21.09
CA SER A 271 -5.77 -5.44 -22.42
C SER A 271 -6.38 -4.03 -22.46
N GLU A 272 -7.36 -3.75 -21.59
CA GLU A 272 -7.95 -2.41 -21.49
C GLU A 272 -6.95 -1.36 -20.94
N TRP A 273 -6.16 -1.73 -19.94
CA TRP A 273 -5.32 -0.77 -19.22
C TRP A 273 -3.86 -0.75 -19.67
N LEU A 274 -3.37 -1.83 -20.27
CA LEU A 274 -1.97 -1.99 -20.66
C LEU A 274 -1.46 -0.90 -21.63
N PRO A 275 -2.25 -0.42 -22.61
CA PRO A 275 -1.81 0.66 -23.51
C PRO A 275 -1.56 2.00 -22.81
N GLN A 276 -2.08 2.19 -21.60
CA GLN A 276 -1.93 3.42 -20.82
C GLN A 276 -0.84 3.30 -19.76
N ALA A 277 -0.41 2.06 -19.43
CA ALA A 277 0.50 1.79 -18.34
C ALA A 277 1.95 2.16 -18.67
N ASP A 278 2.55 3.02 -17.86
CA ASP A 278 3.98 3.30 -17.90
C ASP A 278 4.81 2.16 -17.30
N VAL A 279 4.20 1.40 -16.38
CA VAL A 279 4.79 0.21 -15.76
C VAL A 279 3.73 -0.88 -15.68
N SER A 280 4.09 -2.11 -16.05
CA SER A 280 3.20 -3.28 -15.99
C SER A 280 3.89 -4.40 -15.23
N ILE A 281 3.22 -4.93 -14.19
CA ILE A 281 3.78 -5.95 -13.31
C ILE A 281 2.85 -7.16 -13.31
N PHE A 282 3.30 -8.25 -13.90
CA PHE A 282 2.57 -9.51 -14.05
C PHE A 282 2.88 -10.43 -12.86
N GLY A 283 2.20 -10.19 -11.73
CA GLY A 283 2.38 -10.93 -10.48
C GLY A 283 1.25 -11.92 -10.14
N ALA A 284 0.22 -12.01 -10.98
CA ALA A 284 -0.86 -12.97 -10.78
C ALA A 284 -0.42 -14.42 -11.03
N ALA A 285 -0.98 -15.35 -10.27
CA ALA A 285 -0.87 -16.78 -10.49
C ALA A 285 -2.03 -17.25 -11.38
N VAL A 286 -1.93 -16.94 -12.66
CA VAL A 286 -2.94 -17.31 -13.67
C VAL A 286 -2.90 -18.84 -13.88
N SER A 287 -4.07 -19.47 -13.93
CA SER A 287 -4.17 -20.90 -14.26
C SER A 287 -3.83 -21.12 -15.72
N ASP A 288 -2.93 -22.06 -16.02
CA ASP A 288 -2.56 -22.39 -17.39
C ASP A 288 -3.69 -23.09 -18.14
N TYR A 289 -4.62 -23.73 -17.42
CA TYR A 289 -5.73 -24.51 -17.98
C TYR A 289 -7.06 -24.07 -17.38
N GLY A 290 -8.09 -24.08 -18.23
CA GLY A 290 -9.48 -23.84 -17.90
C GLY A 290 -10.39 -24.88 -18.55
N PHE A 291 -11.69 -24.56 -18.67
CA PHE A 291 -12.70 -25.46 -19.22
C PHE A 291 -13.43 -24.77 -20.38
N GLU A 292 -13.54 -25.46 -21.51
CA GLU A 292 -14.35 -24.99 -22.65
C GLU A 292 -15.83 -24.96 -22.30
N ASN A 293 -16.29 -26.02 -21.60
CA ASN A 293 -17.69 -26.22 -21.27
C ASN A 293 -17.89 -26.20 -19.74
N ILE A 294 -18.35 -25.07 -19.22
CA ILE A 294 -18.70 -24.91 -17.81
C ILE A 294 -20.10 -25.45 -17.61
N ALA A 295 -20.28 -26.40 -16.67
CA ALA A 295 -21.58 -26.92 -16.34
C ALA A 295 -22.47 -25.85 -15.69
N THR A 296 -23.69 -25.65 -16.21
CA THR A 296 -24.65 -24.67 -15.69
C THR A 296 -25.24 -25.05 -14.34
N ASN A 297 -25.20 -26.34 -13.97
CA ASN A 297 -25.67 -26.88 -12.72
C ASN A 297 -24.58 -27.66 -12.00
N LYS A 298 -24.65 -27.68 -10.66
CA LYS A 298 -23.74 -28.49 -9.84
C LYS A 298 -23.73 -29.95 -10.34
N MET A 299 -22.59 -30.43 -10.75
CA MET A 299 -22.38 -31.81 -11.18
C MET A 299 -22.57 -32.75 -9.99
N LYS A 300 -23.57 -33.63 -10.09
CA LYS A 300 -23.84 -34.62 -9.04
C LYS A 300 -22.89 -35.82 -9.17
N ARG A 301 -22.59 -36.45 -8.04
CA ARG A 301 -21.80 -37.67 -8.03
C ARG A 301 -22.55 -38.74 -8.85
N SER A 302 -21.85 -39.24 -9.88
CA SER A 302 -22.43 -40.30 -10.70
C SER A 302 -22.63 -41.58 -9.90
N GLU A 303 -23.74 -42.31 -10.15
CA GLU A 303 -23.95 -43.66 -9.60
C GLU A 303 -22.95 -44.66 -10.21
N LYS A 304 -22.38 -44.36 -11.38
CA LYS A 304 -21.32 -45.15 -11.97
C LYS A 304 -20.01 -44.91 -11.23
N LYS A 305 -19.50 -45.96 -10.58
CA LYS A 305 -18.19 -45.97 -9.96
C LYS A 305 -17.12 -45.90 -11.08
N GLY A 306 -16.30 -44.84 -11.08
CA GLY A 306 -15.21 -44.72 -12.05
C GLY A 306 -14.50 -43.36 -11.91
N PRO A 307 -13.38 -43.16 -12.59
CA PRO A 307 -12.69 -41.87 -12.62
C PRO A 307 -13.60 -40.81 -13.26
N PHE A 308 -13.53 -39.60 -12.73
CA PHE A 308 -14.17 -38.42 -13.31
C PHE A 308 -13.13 -37.72 -14.20
N ILE A 309 -13.40 -37.64 -15.50
CA ILE A 309 -12.51 -37.02 -16.49
C ILE A 309 -12.96 -35.58 -16.70
N LEU A 310 -12.01 -34.68 -16.68
CA LEU A 310 -12.20 -33.26 -16.99
C LEU A 310 -11.40 -32.93 -18.25
N ASP A 311 -12.08 -32.39 -19.25
CA ASP A 311 -11.43 -31.90 -20.45
C ASP A 311 -10.94 -30.47 -20.23
N LEU A 312 -9.63 -30.31 -20.23
CA LEU A 312 -8.97 -29.03 -20.01
C LEU A 312 -8.53 -28.42 -21.34
N MET A 313 -8.64 -27.11 -21.45
CA MET A 313 -8.09 -26.32 -22.53
C MET A 313 -7.10 -25.28 -22.00
N GLU A 314 -6.15 -24.88 -22.82
CA GLU A 314 -5.18 -23.84 -22.45
C GLU A 314 -5.88 -22.48 -22.30
N ASN A 315 -5.55 -21.79 -21.21
CA ASN A 315 -5.94 -20.42 -21.00
C ASN A 315 -4.98 -19.45 -21.73
N PRO A 316 -5.39 -18.19 -21.98
CA PRO A 316 -4.53 -17.20 -22.61
C PRO A 316 -3.29 -16.92 -21.73
N ASP A 317 -2.10 -16.93 -22.34
CA ASP A 317 -0.89 -16.39 -21.72
C ASP A 317 -0.92 -14.86 -21.78
N ILE A 318 -1.51 -14.25 -20.75
CA ILE A 318 -1.84 -12.82 -20.71
C ILE A 318 -0.62 -11.96 -21.07
N ALA A 319 0.53 -12.21 -20.45
CA ALA A 319 1.72 -11.40 -20.69
C ALA A 319 2.33 -11.57 -22.10
N LEU A 320 2.16 -12.75 -22.70
CA LEU A 320 2.64 -13.04 -24.05
C LEU A 320 1.70 -12.48 -25.12
N GLU A 321 0.40 -12.69 -24.95
CA GLU A 321 -0.60 -12.27 -25.93
C GLU A 321 -0.73 -10.75 -26.00
N THR A 322 -0.65 -10.07 -24.86
CA THR A 322 -0.76 -8.60 -24.77
C THR A 322 0.56 -7.86 -25.02
N LYS A 323 1.67 -8.56 -25.32
CA LYS A 323 3.00 -7.91 -25.42
C LYS A 323 3.05 -6.76 -26.45
N ASN A 324 2.28 -6.83 -27.53
CA ASN A 324 2.23 -5.81 -28.58
C ASN A 324 1.30 -4.63 -28.22
N GLU A 325 0.51 -4.73 -27.16
CA GLU A 325 -0.38 -3.68 -26.66
C GLU A 325 0.31 -2.75 -25.65
N ARG A 326 1.53 -3.08 -25.24
CA ARG A 326 2.30 -2.30 -24.27
C ARG A 326 2.61 -0.91 -24.79
N LYS A 327 2.46 0.07 -23.93
CA LYS A 327 2.85 1.45 -24.22
C LYS A 327 4.35 1.52 -24.59
N ALA A 328 4.68 2.31 -25.59
CA ALA A 328 6.07 2.50 -25.99
C ALA A 328 6.92 3.02 -24.81
N LYS A 329 8.10 2.44 -24.62
CA LYS A 329 9.03 2.76 -23.50
C LYS A 329 8.52 2.35 -22.12
N SER A 330 7.37 1.68 -21.98
CA SER A 330 6.91 1.17 -20.68
C SER A 330 7.89 0.15 -20.10
N ILE A 331 7.89 0.03 -18.77
CA ILE A 331 8.64 -1.01 -18.05
C ILE A 331 7.71 -2.19 -17.79
N THR A 332 8.20 -3.39 -18.06
CA THR A 332 7.41 -4.61 -17.87
C THR A 332 8.16 -5.60 -16.99
N VAL A 333 7.52 -6.02 -15.91
CA VAL A 333 8.08 -6.95 -14.92
C VAL A 333 7.24 -8.23 -14.87
N GLY A 334 7.91 -9.39 -14.92
CA GLY A 334 7.26 -10.68 -14.76
C GLY A 334 7.58 -11.34 -13.44
N PHE A 335 6.77 -12.33 -13.07
CA PHE A 335 7.04 -13.25 -11.96
C PHE A 335 7.18 -14.69 -12.47
N ALA A 336 8.08 -15.44 -11.85
CA ALA A 336 8.24 -16.87 -12.07
C ALA A 336 8.32 -17.60 -10.72
N LEU A 337 7.42 -18.55 -10.53
CA LEU A 337 7.43 -19.46 -9.40
C LEU A 337 7.72 -20.85 -9.94
N GLU A 338 8.84 -21.44 -9.52
CA GLU A 338 9.31 -22.69 -10.09
C GLU A 338 9.66 -23.68 -8.97
N THR A 339 9.50 -24.96 -9.25
CA THR A 339 9.93 -26.07 -8.38
C THR A 339 11.30 -26.60 -8.77
N GLU A 340 11.62 -26.53 -10.07
CA GLU A 340 12.86 -27.04 -10.66
C GLU A 340 13.45 -26.04 -11.63
N SER A 341 14.77 -26.03 -11.81
CA SER A 341 15.47 -25.21 -12.82
C SER A 341 15.10 -23.71 -12.82
N LEU A 342 14.95 -23.13 -11.61
CA LEU A 342 14.45 -21.75 -11.40
C LEU A 342 15.04 -20.74 -12.39
N LEU A 343 16.37 -20.66 -12.51
CA LEU A 343 17.04 -19.66 -13.35
C LEU A 343 16.87 -19.94 -14.85
N GLY A 344 16.81 -21.21 -15.26
CA GLY A 344 16.58 -21.60 -16.66
C GLY A 344 15.19 -21.18 -17.11
N ASN A 345 14.16 -21.66 -16.41
CA ASN A 345 12.76 -21.37 -16.73
C ASN A 345 12.44 -19.87 -16.67
N ALA A 346 13.00 -19.17 -15.66
CA ALA A 346 12.82 -17.73 -15.55
C ALA A 346 13.47 -16.96 -16.70
N ARG A 347 14.66 -17.40 -17.19
CA ARG A 347 15.34 -16.79 -18.33
C ARG A 347 14.54 -16.98 -19.63
N ASP A 348 14.06 -18.19 -19.90
CA ASP A 348 13.21 -18.47 -21.08
C ASP A 348 11.94 -17.61 -21.05
N LYS A 349 11.33 -17.45 -19.89
CA LYS A 349 10.15 -16.61 -19.68
C LYS A 349 10.45 -15.12 -19.88
N LEU A 350 11.60 -14.65 -19.37
CA LEU A 350 12.09 -13.28 -19.54
C LEU A 350 12.21 -12.91 -21.03
N GLU A 351 12.88 -13.77 -21.82
CA GLU A 351 13.14 -13.55 -23.24
C GLU A 351 11.85 -13.67 -24.07
N ARG A 352 11.10 -14.77 -23.89
CA ARG A 352 9.86 -15.04 -24.66
C ARG A 352 8.81 -13.95 -24.47
N LYS A 353 8.66 -13.45 -23.24
CA LYS A 353 7.66 -12.43 -22.90
C LYS A 353 8.20 -11.01 -22.97
N GLN A 354 9.48 -10.83 -23.28
CA GLN A 354 10.15 -9.53 -23.39
C GLN A 354 9.97 -8.66 -22.15
N PHE A 355 10.27 -9.22 -20.97
CA PHE A 355 10.27 -8.47 -19.73
C PHE A 355 11.58 -7.66 -19.55
N ASP A 356 11.52 -6.54 -18.87
CA ASP A 356 12.69 -5.74 -18.49
C ASP A 356 13.46 -6.41 -17.35
N PHE A 357 12.77 -7.11 -16.48
CA PHE A 357 13.34 -8.07 -15.56
C PHE A 357 12.26 -9.02 -15.05
N ILE A 358 12.68 -10.13 -14.45
CA ILE A 358 11.79 -11.13 -13.88
C ILE A 358 12.16 -11.37 -12.41
N VAL A 359 11.14 -11.49 -11.57
CA VAL A 359 11.25 -11.83 -10.16
C VAL A 359 10.97 -13.32 -10.01
N ALA A 360 12.02 -14.11 -9.74
CA ALA A 360 11.93 -15.55 -9.63
C ALA A 360 11.99 -15.99 -8.16
N ASN A 361 11.11 -16.91 -7.76
CA ASN A 361 11.12 -17.51 -6.44
C ASN A 361 10.78 -19.00 -6.50
N ARG A 362 11.19 -19.74 -5.48
CA ARG A 362 10.94 -21.18 -5.36
C ARG A 362 9.60 -21.44 -4.69
N ALA A 363 8.88 -22.44 -5.19
CA ALA A 363 7.59 -22.87 -4.63
C ALA A 363 7.73 -23.77 -3.39
N ASP A 364 8.88 -24.43 -3.23
CA ASP A 364 9.17 -25.45 -2.21
C ASP A 364 9.92 -24.91 -0.98
N GLU A 365 10.11 -23.59 -0.87
CA GLU A 365 10.81 -22.99 0.26
C GLU A 365 9.85 -22.70 1.43
N GLU A 366 10.12 -23.27 2.62
CA GLU A 366 9.18 -23.27 3.76
C GLU A 366 8.82 -21.87 4.25
N ASP A 367 9.59 -20.88 4.26
CA ASP A 367 9.25 -19.53 4.78
C ASP A 367 9.01 -18.47 3.68
N ALA A 368 9.04 -18.86 2.41
CA ALA A 368 8.97 -17.96 1.26
C ALA A 368 7.80 -18.23 0.29
N GLY A 369 6.87 -19.11 0.66
CA GLY A 369 5.76 -19.58 -0.19
C GLY A 369 4.59 -18.58 -0.34
N PHE A 370 3.49 -19.07 -0.95
CA PHE A 370 2.31 -18.26 -1.27
C PHE A 370 1.64 -17.60 -0.06
N ASP A 371 1.55 -18.29 1.07
CA ASP A 371 0.85 -17.81 2.29
C ASP A 371 1.78 -17.11 3.29
N SER A 372 3.11 -17.15 3.07
CA SER A 372 4.08 -16.49 3.94
C SER A 372 4.00 -14.97 3.81
N GLU A 373 4.27 -14.25 4.89
CA GLU A 373 4.48 -12.80 4.87
C GLU A 373 5.85 -12.42 4.28
N ASN A 374 6.78 -13.38 4.24
CA ASN A 374 8.10 -13.20 3.70
C ASN A 374 8.23 -13.77 2.28
N ASN A 375 9.28 -13.36 1.59
CA ASN A 375 9.69 -13.94 0.32
C ASN A 375 11.21 -13.86 0.18
N ARG A 376 11.78 -14.83 -0.55
CA ARG A 376 13.16 -14.84 -1.06
C ARG A 376 13.06 -14.86 -2.58
N VAL A 377 13.68 -13.92 -3.24
CA VAL A 377 13.56 -13.81 -4.70
C VAL A 377 14.93 -13.62 -5.35
N THR A 378 15.00 -13.98 -6.61
CA THR A 378 16.13 -13.67 -7.49
C THR A 378 15.63 -12.80 -8.62
N LEU A 379 16.24 -11.65 -8.83
CA LEU A 379 15.94 -10.75 -9.96
C LEU A 379 16.88 -11.11 -11.11
N LEU A 380 16.29 -11.39 -12.30
CA LEU A 380 17.05 -11.66 -13.52
C LEU A 380 16.76 -10.56 -14.55
N PHE A 381 17.83 -10.06 -15.16
CA PHE A 381 17.80 -8.99 -16.16
C PHE A 381 18.23 -9.51 -17.55
N PRO A 382 17.80 -8.87 -18.65
CA PRO A 382 18.14 -9.28 -20.02
C PRO A 382 19.64 -9.26 -20.33
N ASP A 383 20.42 -8.45 -19.62
CA ASP A 383 21.89 -8.38 -19.75
C ASP A 383 22.63 -9.53 -19.10
N GLY A 384 21.89 -10.49 -18.49
CA GLY A 384 22.43 -11.63 -17.77
C GLY A 384 22.74 -11.37 -16.29
N ARG A 385 22.56 -10.15 -15.80
CA ARG A 385 22.69 -9.80 -14.39
C ARG A 385 21.65 -10.56 -13.58
N CYS A 386 22.09 -11.05 -12.41
CA CYS A 386 21.28 -11.82 -11.47
C CYS A 386 21.54 -11.28 -10.07
N GLU A 387 20.50 -10.89 -9.36
CA GLU A 387 20.58 -10.33 -8.01
C GLU A 387 19.75 -11.19 -7.04
N GLU A 388 20.41 -11.75 -6.05
CA GLU A 388 19.74 -12.53 -5.00
C GLU A 388 19.28 -11.61 -3.88
N VAL A 389 17.98 -11.60 -3.62
CA VAL A 389 17.34 -10.87 -2.52
C VAL A 389 17.10 -11.87 -1.39
N PRO A 390 17.70 -11.68 -0.20
CA PRO A 390 17.55 -12.62 0.92
C PRO A 390 16.11 -12.67 1.41
N LEU A 391 15.79 -13.63 2.28
CA LEU A 391 14.47 -13.73 2.91
C LEU A 391 14.15 -12.46 3.68
N MET A 392 13.10 -11.79 3.26
CA MET A 392 12.57 -10.59 3.92
C MET A 392 11.07 -10.45 3.67
N SER A 393 10.41 -9.50 4.34
CA SER A 393 8.98 -9.28 4.15
C SER A 393 8.65 -8.92 2.69
N LYS A 394 7.48 -9.34 2.20
CA LYS A 394 6.99 -8.99 0.86
C LYS A 394 6.92 -7.48 0.65
N HIS A 395 6.71 -6.72 1.73
CA HIS A 395 6.78 -5.27 1.71
C HIS A 395 8.19 -4.78 1.31
N LEU A 396 9.25 -5.29 1.93
CA LEU A 396 10.63 -4.91 1.59
C LEU A 396 11.04 -5.37 0.19
N VAL A 397 10.61 -6.57 -0.21
CA VAL A 397 10.82 -7.06 -1.59
C VAL A 397 10.15 -6.12 -2.60
N SER A 398 8.92 -5.64 -2.33
CA SER A 398 8.24 -4.70 -3.21
C SER A 398 8.98 -3.36 -3.35
N GLU A 399 9.62 -2.88 -2.28
CA GLU A 399 10.44 -1.67 -2.32
C GLU A 399 11.70 -1.83 -3.19
N ILE A 400 12.32 -3.02 -3.18
CA ILE A 400 13.46 -3.33 -4.06
C ILE A 400 13.00 -3.36 -5.52
N ILE A 401 11.89 -4.05 -5.82
CA ILE A 401 11.32 -4.11 -7.17
C ILE A 401 11.03 -2.70 -7.69
N MET A 402 10.36 -1.87 -6.88
CA MET A 402 10.07 -0.49 -7.24
C MET A 402 11.34 0.36 -7.41
N GLY A 403 12.40 0.06 -6.65
CA GLY A 403 13.71 0.68 -6.81
C GLY A 403 14.29 0.46 -8.21
N HIS A 404 14.31 -0.80 -8.69
CA HIS A 404 14.75 -1.14 -10.04
C HIS A 404 13.88 -0.52 -11.13
N ILE A 405 12.55 -0.49 -10.94
CA ILE A 405 11.64 0.18 -11.87
C ILE A 405 11.98 1.66 -12.00
N LEU A 406 12.26 2.33 -10.88
CA LEU A 406 12.65 3.75 -10.91
C LEU A 406 14.00 4.00 -11.58
N GLU A 407 14.96 3.09 -11.48
CA GLU A 407 16.21 3.17 -12.22
C GLU A 407 15.97 3.04 -13.72
N LEU A 408 15.23 2.02 -14.15
CA LEU A 408 14.90 1.81 -15.56
C LEU A 408 14.10 2.96 -16.18
N LEU A 409 13.22 3.60 -15.42
CA LEU A 409 12.46 4.76 -15.90
C LEU A 409 13.35 6.00 -16.12
N LYS A 410 14.47 6.16 -15.41
CA LYS A 410 15.43 7.25 -15.65
C LYS A 410 16.12 7.09 -16.99
N ASP A 411 16.36 5.85 -17.41
CA ASP A 411 17.05 5.54 -18.67
C ASP A 411 16.10 5.58 -19.88
N ARG A 412 14.78 5.70 -19.64
CA ARG A 412 13.71 5.75 -20.67
C ARG A 412 12.81 6.98 -20.55
N PRO A 413 13.34 8.18 -20.57
CA PRO A 413 12.58 9.42 -20.41
C PRO A 413 11.53 9.65 -21.51
#